data_eb1c72bd8c54f73aaaf851e3d96cc909
#
_entry.id   eb1c72bd8c54f73aaaf851e3d96cc909
#
_cell.length_a   1.000
_cell.length_b   1.000
_cell.length_c   1.000
_cell.angle_alpha   90.00
_cell.angle_beta   90.00
_cell.angle_gamma   90.00
#
_symmetry.space_group_name_H-M   'P 1'
#
loop_
_entity.id
_entity.type
_entity.pdbx_description
1 polymer ?
#
loop_
_entity_poly.entity_id
_entity_poly.type
_entity_poly.pdbx_seq_one_letter_code
_entity_poly.pdbx_strand_id
1 'polypeptide(L)'
;MKNHFSSPLKQISISLILALGATGVWAQTSANYPDKPVKVIIPFPPGGTLDKIGRMLALKIGEQLGQNFVVENRPGGNGIIGADVVAKSNPDGYTLLFNASTFVTAPMTMKSVPYKVQTDFTPIGLIASAPLSIAISNKLGVSDIKGLAAAAKANPGKLNFAVGSIGSAGHLCTVKLEQATGSQIAIVPYKGTGPAMTDLVGGQIEGFIDPVLGSVQFHRSGQLKVVGVTSTKRLPNLPDVATVSETIPEFQCSSWYGLWGPAKLPADMVQKLNSAVNKALSGEMRDRLIADGIVPAGGSAAEFAKFQADDIATSGKIITEKKIALE
;
A
#
# COMPACT_ATOMS: atom_id res chain seq x y z
N MET A 1 12.43 -87.39 52.05
CA MET A 1 11.12 -87.10 52.63
C MET A 1 10.70 -85.70 52.16
N LYS A 2 9.57 -85.62 51.45
CA LYS A 2 8.59 -84.52 51.41
C LYS A 2 9.10 -83.17 50.96
N ASN A 3 8.48 -82.35 50.16
CA ASN A 3 7.28 -82.46 49.38
C ASN A 3 7.32 -81.20 48.38
N HIS A 4 6.75 -81.43 47.27
CA HIS A 4 6.29 -80.46 46.32
C HIS A 4 5.60 -79.22 46.92
N PHE A 5 5.79 -78.06 46.29
CA PHE A 5 4.64 -77.24 45.91
C PHE A 5 5.02 -76.31 44.74
N SER A 6 4.48 -76.64 43.62
CA SER A 6 4.42 -75.74 42.40
C SER A 6 3.30 -74.74 42.61
N SER A 7 3.55 -73.51 42.32
CA SER A 7 2.49 -72.51 42.12
C SER A 7 2.73 -71.73 40.77
N PRO A 8 1.70 -71.58 39.96
CA PRO A 8 1.83 -71.02 38.63
C PRO A 8 1.92 -69.48 38.68
N LEU A 9 2.93 -68.93 38.01
CA LEU A 9 2.98 -67.54 37.75
C LEU A 9 1.84 -67.14 36.80
N LYS A 10 0.93 -66.32 37.29
CA LYS A 10 -0.07 -65.63 36.48
C LYS A 10 0.62 -64.55 35.63
N GLN A 11 0.63 -64.73 34.30
CA GLN A 11 0.98 -63.73 33.33
C GLN A 11 -0.06 -62.61 33.38
N ILE A 12 0.32 -61.46 33.91
CA ILE A 12 -0.46 -60.22 33.81
C ILE A 12 -0.04 -59.58 32.49
N SER A 13 -0.88 -59.77 31.48
CA SER A 13 -0.78 -59.02 30.21
C SER A 13 -1.17 -57.57 30.46
N ILE A 14 -0.19 -56.69 30.56
CA ILE A 14 -0.41 -55.24 30.57
C ILE A 14 -0.67 -54.82 29.14
N SER A 15 -1.93 -54.66 28.78
CA SER A 15 -2.34 -54.01 27.52
C SER A 15 -2.07 -52.53 27.65
N LEU A 16 -0.95 -52.08 27.06
CA LEU A 16 -0.59 -50.70 26.92
C LEU A 16 -1.50 -50.06 25.84
N ILE A 17 -2.60 -49.46 26.29
CA ILE A 17 -3.45 -48.62 25.40
C ILE A 17 -2.66 -47.37 25.05
N LEU A 18 -2.05 -47.36 23.87
CA LEU A 18 -1.55 -46.11 23.22
C LEU A 18 -2.78 -45.26 22.91
N ALA A 19 -3.11 -44.34 23.80
CA ALA A 19 -3.99 -43.22 23.49
C ALA A 19 -3.22 -42.31 22.51
N LEU A 20 -3.41 -42.53 21.20
CA LEU A 20 -3.07 -41.51 20.18
C LEU A 20 -3.96 -40.28 20.47
N GLY A 21 -3.41 -39.35 21.20
CA GLY A 21 -3.95 -38.01 21.27
C GLY A 21 -3.90 -37.40 19.88
N ALA A 22 -4.96 -37.59 19.11
CA ALA A 22 -5.20 -36.79 17.91
C ALA A 22 -5.35 -35.34 18.37
N THR A 23 -4.25 -34.59 18.36
CA THR A 23 -4.30 -33.12 18.35
C THR A 23 -4.98 -32.71 17.05
N GLY A 24 -6.31 -32.67 17.10
CA GLY A 24 -7.11 -32.07 16.05
C GLY A 24 -6.62 -30.63 15.91
N VAL A 25 -5.78 -30.37 14.90
CA VAL A 25 -5.63 -29.04 14.35
C VAL A 25 -7.03 -28.68 13.89
N TRP A 26 -7.71 -27.88 14.69
CA TRP A 26 -8.97 -27.29 14.30
C TRP A 26 -8.64 -26.39 13.11
N ALA A 27 -8.76 -26.96 11.91
CA ALA A 27 -8.84 -26.18 10.70
C ALA A 27 -10.07 -25.29 10.90
N GLN A 28 -9.84 -24.05 11.25
CA GLN A 28 -10.89 -23.05 11.35
C GLN A 28 -11.49 -22.95 9.95
N THR A 29 -12.62 -23.63 9.75
CA THR A 29 -13.30 -23.62 8.45
C THR A 29 -13.75 -22.20 8.20
N SER A 30 -13.34 -21.63 7.06
CA SER A 30 -13.74 -20.29 6.62
C SER A 30 -15.25 -20.14 6.38
N ALA A 31 -16.02 -21.19 6.62
CA ALA A 31 -17.46 -21.22 6.42
C ALA A 31 -18.17 -20.06 7.13
N ASN A 32 -17.76 -19.72 8.36
CA ASN A 32 -18.35 -18.64 9.17
C ASN A 32 -17.48 -17.37 9.20
N TYR A 33 -16.36 -17.33 8.48
CA TYR A 33 -15.54 -16.12 8.42
C TYR A 33 -16.20 -15.04 7.54
N PRO A 34 -16.23 -13.77 7.97
CA PRO A 34 -15.92 -13.28 9.32
C PRO A 34 -17.13 -13.40 10.26
N ASP A 35 -16.93 -13.85 11.51
CA ASP A 35 -17.95 -13.92 12.56
C ASP A 35 -17.82 -12.79 13.60
N LYS A 36 -16.75 -11.99 13.50
CA LYS A 36 -16.45 -10.83 14.33
C LYS A 36 -15.78 -9.73 13.49
N PRO A 37 -15.67 -8.49 14.01
CA PRO A 37 -15.04 -7.40 13.28
C PRO A 37 -13.61 -7.70 12.83
N VAL A 38 -13.28 -7.29 11.59
CA VAL A 38 -11.96 -7.43 10.97
C VAL A 38 -11.24 -6.09 11.05
N LYS A 39 -9.98 -6.08 11.51
CA LYS A 39 -9.13 -4.89 11.51
C LYS A 39 -8.44 -4.73 10.16
N VAL A 40 -8.50 -3.54 9.61
CA VAL A 40 -7.75 -3.13 8.42
C VAL A 40 -6.72 -2.10 8.85
N ILE A 41 -5.47 -2.52 8.96
CA ILE A 41 -4.37 -1.64 9.35
C ILE A 41 -3.95 -0.80 8.14
N ILE A 42 -3.94 0.52 8.32
CA ILE A 42 -3.39 1.49 7.37
C ILE A 42 -2.17 2.15 8.02
N PRO A 43 -0.94 1.95 7.49
CA PRO A 43 0.29 2.35 8.17
C PRO A 43 0.67 3.82 7.97
N PHE A 44 -0.29 4.68 7.67
CA PHE A 44 -0.11 6.12 7.48
C PHE A 44 -1.20 6.93 8.19
N PRO A 45 -0.98 8.24 8.44
CA PRO A 45 -1.99 9.11 9.03
C PRO A 45 -3.29 9.16 8.20
N PRO A 46 -4.43 9.45 8.85
CA PRO A 46 -5.70 9.57 8.15
C PRO A 46 -5.73 10.77 7.20
N GLY A 47 -6.65 10.73 6.22
CA GLY A 47 -6.95 11.83 5.29
C GLY A 47 -6.21 11.79 3.96
N GLY A 48 -5.13 11.01 3.82
CA GLY A 48 -4.44 10.80 2.54
C GLY A 48 -5.20 9.88 1.59
N THR A 49 -4.73 9.75 0.35
CA THR A 49 -5.35 8.89 -0.68
C THR A 49 -5.47 7.44 -0.21
N LEU A 50 -4.43 6.90 0.42
CA LEU A 50 -4.44 5.54 0.99
C LEU A 50 -5.58 5.35 2.00
N ASP A 51 -5.75 6.28 2.93
CA ASP A 51 -6.79 6.21 3.96
C ASP A 51 -8.20 6.30 3.34
N LYS A 52 -8.41 7.20 2.39
CA LYS A 52 -9.70 7.36 1.70
C LYS A 52 -10.11 6.09 0.95
N ILE A 53 -9.21 5.51 0.16
CA ILE A 53 -9.47 4.26 -0.58
C ILE A 53 -9.67 3.10 0.39
N GLY A 54 -8.84 2.98 1.43
CA GLY A 54 -8.93 1.91 2.42
C GLY A 54 -10.25 1.90 3.20
N ARG A 55 -10.76 3.08 3.59
CA ARG A 55 -12.07 3.21 4.25
C ARG A 55 -13.23 2.84 3.32
N MET A 56 -13.15 3.26 2.06
CA MET A 56 -14.15 2.91 1.05
C MET A 56 -14.18 1.39 0.81
N LEU A 57 -13.00 0.77 0.69
CA LEU A 57 -12.87 -0.68 0.53
C LEU A 57 -13.41 -1.43 1.76
N ALA A 58 -12.99 -1.03 2.96
CA ALA A 58 -13.42 -1.64 4.22
C ALA A 58 -14.95 -1.63 4.38
N LEU A 59 -15.57 -0.48 4.06
CA LEU A 59 -17.03 -0.36 4.06
C LEU A 59 -17.68 -1.36 3.09
N LYS A 60 -17.23 -1.38 1.83
CA LYS A 60 -17.84 -2.23 0.79
C LYS A 60 -17.61 -3.73 1.01
N ILE A 61 -16.46 -4.13 1.52
CA ILE A 61 -16.23 -5.53 1.93
C ILE A 61 -17.10 -5.88 3.14
N GLY A 62 -17.22 -4.97 4.11
CA GLY A 62 -18.05 -5.17 5.29
C GLY A 62 -19.52 -5.37 4.95
N GLU A 63 -20.08 -4.54 4.07
CA GLU A 63 -21.45 -4.69 3.56
C GLU A 63 -21.68 -6.06 2.89
N GLN A 64 -20.69 -6.58 2.18
CA GLN A 64 -20.78 -7.86 1.46
C GLN A 64 -20.65 -9.08 2.36
N LEU A 65 -19.78 -9.01 3.37
CA LEU A 65 -19.46 -10.13 4.24
C LEU A 65 -20.27 -10.12 5.56
N GLY A 66 -21.11 -9.10 5.77
CA GLY A 66 -22.00 -9.01 6.93
C GLY A 66 -21.28 -8.72 8.25
N GLN A 67 -20.05 -8.19 8.20
CA GLN A 67 -19.27 -7.84 9.38
C GLN A 67 -18.54 -6.51 9.20
N ASN A 68 -18.23 -5.84 10.33
CA ASN A 68 -17.49 -4.58 10.27
C ASN A 68 -16.01 -4.79 9.93
N PHE A 69 -15.53 -4.12 8.88
CA PHE A 69 -14.12 -3.95 8.59
C PHE A 69 -13.67 -2.59 9.14
N VAL A 70 -12.96 -2.62 10.26
CA VAL A 70 -12.61 -1.42 11.02
C VAL A 70 -11.21 -0.94 10.62
N VAL A 71 -11.13 0.25 10.02
CA VAL A 71 -9.85 0.87 9.67
C VAL A 71 -9.17 1.42 10.92
N GLU A 72 -7.92 1.01 11.12
CA GLU A 72 -7.04 1.47 12.18
C GLU A 72 -5.75 2.06 11.57
N ASN A 73 -5.54 3.38 11.74
CA ASN A 73 -4.31 4.01 11.29
C ASN A 73 -3.18 3.75 12.30
N ARG A 74 -2.08 3.12 11.83
CA ARG A 74 -0.86 2.81 12.61
C ARG A 74 0.38 3.42 11.95
N PRO A 75 0.53 4.75 11.96
CA PRO A 75 1.64 5.43 11.31
C PRO A 75 2.97 5.22 12.03
N GLY A 76 4.07 5.39 11.29
CA GLY A 76 5.42 5.42 11.82
C GLY A 76 6.39 4.56 11.03
N GLY A 77 7.68 4.97 11.06
CA GLY A 77 8.77 4.24 10.39
C GLY A 77 8.53 4.02 8.90
N ASN A 78 8.07 5.03 8.17
CA ASN A 78 7.76 4.89 6.73
C ASN A 78 6.71 3.79 6.43
N GLY A 79 5.75 3.56 7.35
CA GLY A 79 4.73 2.51 7.27
C GLY A 79 5.16 1.16 7.86
N ILE A 80 6.39 1.02 8.32
CA ILE A 80 6.93 -0.24 8.85
C ILE A 80 6.19 -0.68 10.11
N ILE A 81 5.86 0.25 11.02
CA ILE A 81 5.20 -0.09 12.31
C ILE A 81 3.85 -0.77 12.06
N GLY A 82 3.01 -0.20 11.20
CA GLY A 82 1.71 -0.79 10.90
C GLY A 82 1.80 -2.10 10.14
N ALA A 83 2.76 -2.23 9.21
CA ALA A 83 2.99 -3.47 8.48
C ALA A 83 3.49 -4.60 9.41
N ASP A 84 4.40 -4.29 10.35
CA ASP A 84 4.93 -5.26 11.33
C ASP A 84 3.83 -5.83 12.24
N VAL A 85 2.84 -5.00 12.62
CA VAL A 85 1.65 -5.48 13.37
C VAL A 85 0.93 -6.59 12.62
N VAL A 86 0.77 -6.46 11.29
CA VAL A 86 0.10 -7.48 10.49
C VAL A 86 0.99 -8.68 10.25
N ALA A 87 2.28 -8.49 9.98
CA ALA A 87 3.23 -9.59 9.82
C ALA A 87 3.25 -10.55 11.02
N LYS A 88 3.05 -10.01 12.24
CA LYS A 88 3.05 -10.75 13.51
C LYS A 88 1.66 -11.21 13.96
N SER A 89 0.61 -10.92 13.21
CA SER A 89 -0.75 -11.31 13.57
C SER A 89 -1.02 -12.78 13.22
N ASN A 90 -2.06 -13.35 13.84
CA ASN A 90 -2.49 -14.71 13.53
C ASN A 90 -3.02 -14.78 12.09
N PRO A 91 -2.79 -15.91 11.36
CA PRO A 91 -3.28 -16.10 10.00
C PRO A 91 -4.78 -16.50 9.98
N ASP A 92 -5.59 -15.76 10.70
CA ASP A 92 -7.03 -15.99 10.90
C ASP A 92 -7.92 -14.99 10.13
N GLY A 93 -7.32 -14.10 9.36
CA GLY A 93 -8.00 -13.10 8.53
C GLY A 93 -8.58 -11.90 9.27
N TYR A 94 -8.45 -11.80 10.60
CA TYR A 94 -9.01 -10.69 11.38
C TYR A 94 -8.09 -9.48 11.53
N THR A 95 -6.88 -9.56 10.99
CA THR A 95 -5.97 -8.42 10.89
C THR A 95 -5.37 -8.39 9.49
N LEU A 96 -5.74 -7.37 8.72
CA LEU A 96 -5.34 -7.19 7.33
C LEU A 96 -4.52 -5.91 7.19
N LEU A 97 -3.64 -5.86 6.20
CA LEU A 97 -2.88 -4.68 5.81
C LEU A 97 -3.47 -4.09 4.53
N PHE A 98 -3.86 -2.83 4.57
CA PHE A 98 -4.09 -2.05 3.36
C PHE A 98 -2.98 -1.02 3.19
N ASN A 99 -2.21 -1.12 2.11
CA ASN A 99 -1.02 -0.28 1.93
C ASN A 99 -0.84 0.13 0.46
N ALA A 100 0.10 1.05 0.24
CA ALA A 100 0.52 1.51 -1.08
C ALA A 100 1.83 0.84 -1.52
N SER A 101 2.27 1.12 -2.76
CA SER A 101 3.55 0.69 -3.33
C SER A 101 4.77 0.93 -2.42
N THR A 102 4.72 1.92 -1.53
CA THR A 102 5.75 2.18 -0.52
C THR A 102 6.04 0.96 0.36
N PHE A 103 5.05 0.08 0.58
CA PHE A 103 5.22 -1.15 1.34
C PHE A 103 6.29 -2.07 0.75
N VAL A 104 6.32 -2.20 -0.55
CA VAL A 104 7.29 -3.07 -1.24
C VAL A 104 8.65 -2.41 -1.44
N THR A 105 8.72 -1.08 -1.43
CA THR A 105 9.98 -0.33 -1.54
C THR A 105 10.66 -0.06 -0.20
N ALA A 106 9.94 -0.10 0.92
CA ALA A 106 10.48 0.16 2.25
C ALA A 106 11.71 -0.70 2.59
N PRO A 107 11.76 -2.02 2.31
CA PRO A 107 12.96 -2.83 2.56
C PRO A 107 14.21 -2.40 1.76
N MET A 108 14.04 -1.65 0.69
CA MET A 108 15.11 -1.16 -0.17
C MET A 108 15.58 0.26 0.19
N THR A 109 14.78 1.00 0.96
CA THR A 109 15.03 2.41 1.27
C THR A 109 15.22 2.71 2.75
N MET A 110 14.96 1.74 3.63
CA MET A 110 15.09 1.87 5.08
C MET A 110 16.21 0.98 5.61
N LYS A 111 16.97 1.45 6.61
CA LYS A 111 18.10 0.68 7.22
C LYS A 111 17.68 -0.64 7.85
N SER A 112 16.49 -0.70 8.40
CA SER A 112 16.01 -1.88 9.13
C SER A 112 14.49 -2.03 8.95
N VAL A 113 14.09 -3.18 8.41
CA VAL A 113 12.70 -3.57 8.27
C VAL A 113 12.54 -4.96 8.89
N PRO A 114 11.67 -5.13 9.91
CA PRO A 114 11.57 -6.37 10.69
C PRO A 114 10.78 -7.49 10.00
N TYR A 115 10.45 -7.33 8.71
CA TYR A 115 9.68 -8.30 7.92
C TYR A 115 10.21 -8.41 6.50
N LYS A 116 9.84 -9.49 5.83
CA LYS A 116 10.07 -9.73 4.40
C LYS A 116 8.72 -9.69 3.68
N VAL A 117 8.55 -8.75 2.74
CA VAL A 117 7.28 -8.55 2.03
C VAL A 117 6.75 -9.84 1.38
N GLN A 118 7.63 -10.63 0.74
CA GLN A 118 7.25 -11.79 -0.04
C GLN A 118 6.96 -13.05 0.79
N THR A 119 7.45 -13.14 2.03
CA THR A 119 7.32 -14.33 2.86
C THR A 119 6.43 -14.15 4.08
N ASP A 120 6.35 -12.93 4.61
CA ASP A 120 5.66 -12.66 5.86
C ASP A 120 4.25 -12.11 5.65
N PHE A 121 3.85 -11.96 4.37
CA PHE A 121 2.51 -11.52 3.97
C PHE A 121 1.93 -12.39 2.87
N THR A 122 0.62 -12.54 2.90
CA THR A 122 -0.17 -13.20 1.85
C THR A 122 -0.89 -12.13 1.03
N PRO A 123 -0.56 -11.95 -0.26
CA PRO A 123 -1.29 -11.05 -1.14
C PRO A 123 -2.76 -11.49 -1.29
N ILE A 124 -3.70 -10.54 -1.15
CA ILE A 124 -5.13 -10.80 -1.30
C ILE A 124 -5.66 -10.19 -2.60
N GLY A 125 -5.32 -8.94 -2.90
CA GLY A 125 -5.79 -8.32 -4.14
C GLY A 125 -5.21 -6.94 -4.39
N LEU A 126 -5.04 -6.59 -5.66
CA LEU A 126 -4.74 -5.24 -6.13
C LEU A 126 -6.05 -4.45 -6.16
N ILE A 127 -6.08 -3.29 -5.55
CA ILE A 127 -7.31 -2.50 -5.40
C ILE A 127 -7.40 -1.43 -6.48
N ALA A 128 -6.34 -0.63 -6.62
CA ALA A 128 -6.34 0.48 -7.54
C ALA A 128 -4.92 0.93 -7.89
N SER A 129 -4.80 1.63 -9.01
CA SER A 129 -3.65 2.43 -9.38
C SER A 129 -4.06 3.90 -9.46
N ALA A 130 -3.27 4.79 -8.88
CA ALA A 130 -3.50 6.22 -8.91
C ALA A 130 -2.38 6.95 -9.65
N PRO A 131 -2.68 7.71 -10.71
CA PRO A 131 -1.73 8.64 -11.27
C PRO A 131 -1.37 9.70 -10.23
N LEU A 132 -0.21 10.31 -10.40
CA LEU A 132 0.26 11.36 -9.50
C LEU A 132 -0.06 12.72 -10.10
N SER A 133 -0.20 13.71 -9.24
CA SER A 133 -0.23 15.13 -9.60
C SER A 133 1.10 15.77 -9.21
N ILE A 134 1.57 16.66 -10.03
CA ILE A 134 2.66 17.59 -9.69
C ILE A 134 2.01 18.85 -9.19
N ALA A 135 1.88 18.98 -7.88
CA ALA A 135 1.30 20.13 -7.20
C ALA A 135 2.41 21.09 -6.76
N ILE A 136 2.18 22.37 -6.93
CA ILE A 136 3.13 23.42 -6.55
C ILE A 136 2.43 24.50 -5.73
N SER A 137 3.20 25.17 -4.88
CA SER A 137 2.74 26.35 -4.16
C SER A 137 2.51 27.51 -5.15
N ASN A 138 1.44 28.27 -4.91
CA ASN A 138 1.15 29.48 -5.70
C ASN A 138 2.29 30.51 -5.64
N LYS A 139 3.12 30.49 -4.58
CA LYS A 139 4.27 31.39 -4.42
C LYS A 139 5.35 31.17 -5.48
N LEU A 140 5.42 29.96 -6.07
CA LEU A 140 6.43 29.66 -7.10
C LEU A 140 6.17 30.41 -8.42
N GLY A 141 4.92 30.82 -8.69
CA GLY A 141 4.57 31.66 -9.84
C GLY A 141 4.65 30.98 -11.20
N VAL A 142 4.78 29.64 -11.27
CA VAL A 142 4.77 28.88 -12.53
C VAL A 142 3.40 28.26 -12.79
N SER A 143 3.11 27.89 -14.04
CA SER A 143 1.77 27.47 -14.42
C SER A 143 1.72 26.10 -15.13
N ASP A 144 2.85 25.55 -15.52
CA ASP A 144 2.96 24.32 -16.27
C ASP A 144 4.31 23.61 -16.03
N ILE A 145 4.48 22.44 -16.63
CA ILE A 145 5.69 21.61 -16.49
C ILE A 145 6.92 22.30 -17.09
N LYS A 146 6.77 23.08 -18.17
CA LYS A 146 7.91 23.82 -18.78
C LYS A 146 8.42 24.90 -17.83
N GLY A 147 7.51 25.67 -17.25
CA GLY A 147 7.83 26.68 -16.24
C GLY A 147 8.47 26.09 -15.01
N LEU A 148 7.96 24.96 -14.52
CA LEU A 148 8.55 24.25 -13.38
C LEU A 148 9.98 23.77 -13.70
N ALA A 149 10.20 23.16 -14.84
CA ALA A 149 11.52 22.70 -15.27
C ALA A 149 12.50 23.87 -15.43
N ALA A 150 12.05 25.01 -15.97
CA ALA A 150 12.87 26.22 -16.09
C ALA A 150 13.23 26.80 -14.72
N ALA A 151 12.27 26.88 -13.79
CA ALA A 151 12.51 27.37 -12.43
C ALA A 151 13.50 26.47 -11.68
N ALA A 152 13.38 25.14 -11.79
CA ALA A 152 14.28 24.20 -11.17
C ALA A 152 15.71 24.26 -11.74
N LYS A 153 15.85 24.46 -13.05
CA LYS A 153 17.16 24.66 -13.69
C LYS A 153 17.81 25.98 -13.30
N ALA A 154 17.03 27.05 -13.18
CA ALA A 154 17.54 28.36 -12.76
C ALA A 154 18.00 28.38 -11.30
N ASN A 155 17.47 27.47 -10.48
CA ASN A 155 17.72 27.37 -9.03
C ASN A 155 18.07 25.95 -8.62
N PRO A 156 19.21 25.37 -9.04
CA PRO A 156 19.54 23.97 -8.79
C PRO A 156 19.55 23.66 -7.28
N GLY A 157 18.78 22.65 -6.86
CA GLY A 157 18.66 22.21 -5.48
C GLY A 157 18.00 23.21 -4.51
N LYS A 158 17.33 24.26 -5.01
CA LYS A 158 16.66 25.27 -4.18
C LYS A 158 15.16 25.05 -4.07
N LEU A 159 14.54 24.31 -5.00
CA LEU A 159 13.14 23.97 -4.90
C LEU A 159 12.98 22.75 -3.96
N ASN A 160 12.26 22.95 -2.87
CA ASN A 160 11.98 21.93 -1.88
C ASN A 160 10.71 21.16 -2.27
N PHE A 161 10.85 19.90 -2.64
CA PHE A 161 9.71 19.05 -2.94
C PHE A 161 9.48 18.04 -1.80
N ALA A 162 8.28 18.05 -1.29
CA ALA A 162 7.86 17.02 -0.34
C ALA A 162 7.86 15.64 -0.99
N VAL A 163 8.18 14.65 -0.18
CA VAL A 163 7.82 13.25 -0.44
C VAL A 163 7.07 12.72 0.77
N GLY A 164 5.93 12.06 0.56
CA GLY A 164 5.09 11.55 1.65
C GLY A 164 5.77 10.45 2.46
N SER A 165 6.78 9.81 1.86
CA SER A 165 7.72 8.88 2.49
C SER A 165 8.88 8.58 1.54
N ILE A 166 10.03 8.20 2.07
CA ILE A 166 11.19 7.78 1.27
C ILE A 166 10.85 6.51 0.48
N GLY A 167 11.20 6.48 -0.81
CA GLY A 167 10.85 5.37 -1.71
C GLY A 167 9.39 5.32 -2.14
N SER A 168 8.56 6.30 -1.77
CA SER A 168 7.19 6.39 -2.29
C SER A 168 7.16 6.62 -3.81
N ALA A 169 6.03 6.31 -4.44
CA ALA A 169 5.82 6.61 -5.86
C ALA A 169 6.09 8.08 -6.19
N GLY A 170 5.71 9.01 -5.30
CA GLY A 170 6.01 10.45 -5.45
C GLY A 170 7.50 10.74 -5.42
N HIS A 171 8.25 10.08 -4.52
CA HIS A 171 9.71 10.22 -4.47
C HIS A 171 10.36 9.72 -5.77
N LEU A 172 10.05 8.49 -6.18
CA LEU A 172 10.59 7.93 -7.43
C LEU A 172 10.21 8.77 -8.65
N CYS A 173 8.99 9.32 -8.65
CA CYS A 173 8.54 10.22 -9.72
C CYS A 173 9.26 11.57 -9.72
N THR A 174 9.59 12.12 -8.53
CA THR A 174 10.41 13.33 -8.43
C THR A 174 11.80 13.12 -9.03
N VAL A 175 12.44 12.01 -8.68
CA VAL A 175 13.74 11.61 -9.26
C VAL A 175 13.64 11.42 -10.78
N LYS A 176 12.57 10.81 -11.29
CA LYS A 176 12.33 10.69 -12.73
C LYS A 176 12.14 12.04 -13.40
N LEU A 177 11.45 12.98 -12.73
CA LEU A 177 11.26 14.35 -13.24
C LEU A 177 12.60 15.10 -13.33
N GLU A 178 13.44 15.02 -12.29
CA GLU A 178 14.80 15.61 -12.32
C GLU A 178 15.61 15.11 -13.52
N GLN A 179 15.60 13.80 -13.78
CA GLN A 179 16.32 13.21 -14.91
C GLN A 179 15.79 13.67 -16.25
N ALA A 180 14.47 13.62 -16.42
CA ALA A 180 13.83 13.99 -17.67
C ALA A 180 13.99 15.48 -18.01
N THR A 181 14.12 16.32 -16.98
CA THR A 181 14.28 17.77 -17.16
C THR A 181 15.73 18.24 -17.05
N GLY A 182 16.65 17.41 -16.55
CA GLY A 182 18.03 17.81 -16.23
C GLY A 182 18.09 18.89 -15.14
N SER A 183 17.17 18.83 -14.18
CA SER A 183 17.09 19.75 -13.04
C SER A 183 17.53 19.06 -11.73
N GLN A 184 17.70 19.86 -10.67
CA GLN A 184 17.96 19.38 -9.32
C GLN A 184 16.89 19.90 -8.37
N ILE A 185 16.28 19.02 -7.60
CA ILE A 185 15.20 19.30 -6.65
C ILE A 185 15.62 18.80 -5.27
N ALA A 186 15.45 19.62 -4.23
CA ALA A 186 15.69 19.20 -2.86
C ALA A 186 14.53 18.34 -2.35
N ILE A 187 14.80 17.13 -1.90
CA ILE A 187 13.79 16.21 -1.37
C ILE A 187 13.61 16.44 0.13
N VAL A 188 12.37 16.70 0.55
CA VAL A 188 11.99 16.93 1.95
C VAL A 188 11.04 15.81 2.41
N PRO A 189 11.49 14.88 3.26
CA PRO A 189 10.66 13.78 3.74
C PRO A 189 9.59 14.25 4.73
N TYR A 190 8.37 13.78 4.53
CA TYR A 190 7.21 14.00 5.41
C TYR A 190 6.65 12.67 5.93
N LYS A 191 5.85 12.74 6.99
CA LYS A 191 5.14 11.58 7.54
C LYS A 191 3.75 11.41 6.90
N GLY A 192 3.72 11.32 5.56
CA GLY A 192 2.50 11.15 4.78
C GLY A 192 2.02 12.44 4.10
N THR A 193 0.94 12.33 3.32
CA THR A 193 0.38 13.40 2.48
C THR A 193 -0.12 14.62 3.27
N GLY A 194 -0.76 14.41 4.42
CA GLY A 194 -1.43 15.49 5.16
C GLY A 194 -0.50 16.65 5.56
N PRO A 195 0.57 16.39 6.34
CA PRO A 195 1.52 17.43 6.72
C PRO A 195 2.20 18.10 5.52
N ALA A 196 2.59 17.33 4.49
CA ALA A 196 3.20 17.85 3.28
C ALA A 196 2.26 18.83 2.53
N MET A 197 0.98 18.48 2.45
CA MET A 197 -0.03 19.32 1.78
C MET A 197 -0.27 20.61 2.55
N THR A 198 -0.25 20.58 3.88
CA THR A 198 -0.37 21.78 4.71
C THR A 198 0.77 22.77 4.42
N ASP A 199 2.00 22.27 4.38
CA ASP A 199 3.19 23.10 4.14
C ASP A 199 3.26 23.60 2.69
N LEU A 200 2.77 22.80 1.73
CA LEU A 200 2.67 23.22 0.32
C LEU A 200 1.68 24.39 0.15
N VAL A 201 0.48 24.27 0.75
CA VAL A 201 -0.54 25.33 0.74
C VAL A 201 -0.02 26.58 1.46
N GLY A 202 0.66 26.40 2.59
CA GLY A 202 1.31 27.49 3.34
C GLY A 202 2.51 28.12 2.62
N GLY A 203 3.02 27.48 1.55
CA GLY A 203 4.18 27.91 0.78
C GLY A 203 5.48 27.82 1.58
N GLN A 204 5.60 26.82 2.42
CA GLN A 204 6.84 26.43 3.13
C GLN A 204 7.73 25.53 2.26
N ILE A 205 7.13 24.87 1.28
CA ILE A 205 7.78 24.09 0.23
C ILE A 205 7.22 24.49 -1.13
N GLU A 206 8.00 24.26 -2.19
CA GLU A 206 7.65 24.67 -3.54
C GLU A 206 6.81 23.62 -4.27
N GLY A 207 6.98 22.34 -3.98
CA GLY A 207 6.28 21.28 -4.71
C GLY A 207 6.03 20.00 -3.93
N PHE A 208 5.10 19.22 -4.46
CA PHE A 208 4.78 17.88 -3.96
C PHE A 208 4.24 17.01 -5.10
N ILE A 209 4.87 15.87 -5.33
CA ILE A 209 4.35 14.86 -6.26
C ILE A 209 3.70 13.75 -5.43
N ASP A 210 2.36 13.63 -5.55
CA ASP A 210 1.58 12.71 -4.72
C ASP A 210 0.36 12.17 -5.52
N PRO A 211 -0.25 11.06 -5.10
CA PRO A 211 -1.47 10.59 -5.72
C PRO A 211 -2.53 11.67 -5.86
N VAL A 212 -3.09 11.80 -7.04
CA VAL A 212 -3.91 12.94 -7.48
C VAL A 212 -5.04 13.34 -6.53
N LEU A 213 -5.67 12.37 -5.87
CA LEU A 213 -6.78 12.60 -4.94
C LEU A 213 -6.42 13.50 -3.75
N GLY A 214 -5.12 13.56 -3.40
CA GLY A 214 -4.62 14.43 -2.34
C GLY A 214 -4.68 15.93 -2.68
N SER A 215 -4.52 16.30 -3.96
CA SER A 215 -4.34 17.69 -4.41
C SER A 215 -5.57 18.32 -5.08
N VAL A 216 -6.49 17.51 -5.61
CA VAL A 216 -7.61 18.00 -6.45
C VAL A 216 -8.43 19.10 -5.78
N GLN A 217 -8.81 18.94 -4.52
CA GLN A 217 -9.64 19.93 -3.83
C GLN A 217 -8.91 21.24 -3.60
N PHE A 218 -7.64 21.20 -3.23
CA PHE A 218 -6.80 22.39 -3.04
C PHE A 218 -6.56 23.12 -4.36
N HIS A 219 -6.39 22.38 -5.45
CA HIS A 219 -6.29 22.97 -6.79
C HIS A 219 -7.58 23.69 -7.20
N ARG A 220 -8.74 23.03 -7.03
CA ARG A 220 -10.06 23.61 -7.36
C ARG A 220 -10.40 24.83 -6.53
N SER A 221 -9.95 24.87 -5.27
CA SER A 221 -10.15 26.03 -4.39
C SER A 221 -9.10 27.14 -4.60
N GLY A 222 -8.13 26.92 -5.52
CA GLY A 222 -7.08 27.91 -5.79
C GLY A 222 -5.99 28.02 -4.73
N GLN A 223 -5.96 27.11 -3.73
CA GLN A 223 -4.98 27.14 -2.65
C GLN A 223 -3.58 26.68 -3.07
N LEU A 224 -3.49 25.86 -4.11
CA LEU A 224 -2.25 25.46 -4.78
C LEU A 224 -2.53 25.29 -6.28
N LYS A 225 -1.51 25.01 -7.07
CA LYS A 225 -1.66 24.70 -8.48
C LYS A 225 -1.16 23.30 -8.81
N VAL A 226 -1.98 22.49 -9.50
CA VAL A 226 -1.52 21.27 -10.16
C VAL A 226 -1.06 21.65 -11.56
N VAL A 227 0.22 21.46 -11.87
CA VAL A 227 0.85 21.84 -13.15
C VAL A 227 0.98 20.69 -14.12
N GLY A 228 0.67 19.47 -13.68
CA GLY A 228 0.65 18.28 -14.53
C GLY A 228 0.15 17.05 -13.79
N VAL A 229 -0.42 16.11 -14.55
CA VAL A 229 -0.77 14.76 -14.06
C VAL A 229 0.05 13.70 -14.80
N THR A 230 0.40 12.62 -14.12
CA THR A 230 1.31 11.60 -14.66
C THR A 230 0.60 10.46 -15.38
N SER A 231 -0.70 10.58 -15.58
CA SER A 231 -1.53 9.66 -16.38
C SER A 231 -1.24 9.80 -17.88
N THR A 232 -1.62 8.77 -18.66
CA THR A 232 -1.51 8.79 -20.13
C THR A 232 -2.52 9.72 -20.81
N LYS A 233 -3.62 10.06 -20.11
CA LYS A 233 -4.66 10.99 -20.56
C LYS A 233 -4.99 11.95 -19.43
N ARG A 234 -5.52 13.13 -19.78
CA ARG A 234 -6.05 14.09 -18.80
C ARG A 234 -7.14 13.42 -17.97
N LEU A 235 -7.21 13.81 -16.70
CA LEU A 235 -8.15 13.19 -15.78
C LEU A 235 -9.53 13.86 -15.83
N PRO A 236 -10.63 13.11 -15.71
CA PRO A 236 -11.98 13.68 -15.72
C PRO A 236 -12.22 14.74 -14.65
N ASN A 237 -11.56 14.58 -13.50
CA ASN A 237 -11.66 15.50 -12.36
C ASN A 237 -10.68 16.69 -12.45
N LEU A 238 -9.79 16.72 -13.45
CA LEU A 238 -8.83 17.78 -13.74
C LEU A 238 -8.67 17.98 -15.27
N PRO A 239 -9.75 18.29 -16.00
CA PRO A 239 -9.71 18.31 -17.49
C PRO A 239 -8.79 19.40 -18.06
N ASP A 240 -8.60 20.48 -17.31
CA ASP A 240 -7.77 21.61 -17.73
C ASP A 240 -6.28 21.42 -17.41
N VAL A 241 -5.93 20.37 -16.64
CA VAL A 241 -4.54 20.06 -16.31
C VAL A 241 -3.96 19.12 -17.35
N ALA A 242 -2.87 19.55 -17.99
CA ALA A 242 -2.16 18.74 -18.97
C ALA A 242 -1.53 17.49 -18.35
N THR A 243 -1.36 16.44 -19.15
CA THR A 243 -0.49 15.34 -18.72
C THR A 243 0.98 15.77 -18.83
N VAL A 244 1.84 15.22 -17.98
CA VAL A 244 3.28 15.48 -18.09
C VAL A 244 3.82 14.99 -19.43
N SER A 245 3.24 13.92 -19.99
CA SER A 245 3.61 13.37 -21.29
C SER A 245 3.32 14.30 -22.48
N GLU A 246 2.44 15.29 -22.34
CA GLU A 246 2.24 16.35 -23.35
C GLU A 246 3.48 17.26 -23.47
N THR A 247 4.35 17.30 -22.44
CA THR A 247 5.59 18.09 -22.42
C THR A 247 6.84 17.22 -22.46
N ILE A 248 6.82 16.09 -21.74
CA ILE A 248 7.92 15.13 -21.62
C ILE A 248 7.41 13.79 -22.12
N PRO A 249 7.69 13.39 -23.38
CA PRO A 249 7.18 12.15 -23.95
C PRO A 249 7.42 10.92 -23.05
N GLU A 250 6.46 10.01 -22.99
CA GLU A 250 6.50 8.77 -22.24
C GLU A 250 6.67 8.90 -20.71
N PHE A 251 6.53 10.12 -20.18
CA PHE A 251 6.59 10.33 -18.74
C PHE A 251 5.32 9.82 -18.07
N GLN A 252 5.46 8.77 -17.30
CA GLN A 252 4.38 8.18 -16.52
C GLN A 252 4.89 7.76 -15.15
N CYS A 253 4.08 7.97 -14.13
CA CYS A 253 4.26 7.48 -12.77
C CYS A 253 2.89 7.14 -12.18
N SER A 254 2.86 6.14 -11.33
CA SER A 254 1.65 5.81 -10.58
C SER A 254 2.00 5.25 -9.21
N SER A 255 1.12 5.45 -8.27
CA SER A 255 1.07 4.67 -7.03
C SER A 255 0.04 3.56 -7.21
N TRP A 256 0.16 2.47 -6.46
CA TRP A 256 -0.86 1.43 -6.43
C TRP A 256 -1.14 1.02 -4.98
N TYR A 257 -2.31 0.41 -4.76
CA TYR A 257 -2.82 0.04 -3.45
C TYR A 257 -3.25 -1.41 -3.46
N GLY A 258 -2.85 -2.12 -2.42
CA GLY A 258 -3.17 -3.53 -2.26
C GLY A 258 -3.68 -3.87 -0.87
N LEU A 259 -4.26 -5.06 -0.77
CA LEU A 259 -4.70 -5.70 0.46
C LEU A 259 -3.89 -6.97 0.68
N TRP A 260 -3.38 -7.15 1.90
CA TRP A 260 -2.63 -8.33 2.33
C TRP A 260 -3.15 -8.86 3.66
N GLY A 261 -2.96 -10.14 3.89
CA GLY A 261 -3.01 -10.75 5.21
C GLY A 261 -1.61 -11.10 5.71
N PRO A 262 -1.49 -11.61 6.95
CA PRO A 262 -0.25 -12.20 7.44
C PRO A 262 0.13 -13.45 6.64
N ALA A 263 1.38 -13.91 6.80
CA ALA A 263 1.85 -15.15 6.18
C ALA A 263 0.93 -16.33 6.51
N LYS A 264 0.82 -17.27 5.56
CA LYS A 264 0.07 -18.52 5.74
C LYS A 264 -1.44 -18.33 5.96
N LEU A 265 -2.02 -17.22 5.50
CA LEU A 265 -3.47 -17.07 5.48
C LEU A 265 -4.09 -18.21 4.65
N PRO A 266 -5.11 -18.95 5.15
CA PRO A 266 -5.73 -20.06 4.44
C PRO A 266 -6.23 -19.67 3.03
N ALA A 267 -6.05 -20.55 2.06
CA ALA A 267 -6.34 -20.25 0.65
C ALA A 267 -7.83 -19.94 0.39
N ASP A 268 -8.74 -20.62 1.07
CA ASP A 268 -10.18 -20.37 1.01
C ASP A 268 -10.56 -18.99 1.57
N MET A 269 -9.86 -18.53 2.60
CA MET A 269 -10.02 -17.20 3.17
C MET A 269 -9.47 -16.12 2.21
N VAL A 270 -8.31 -16.36 1.60
CA VAL A 270 -7.77 -15.49 0.54
C VAL A 270 -8.76 -15.36 -0.60
N GLN A 271 -9.33 -16.48 -1.06
CA GLN A 271 -10.31 -16.49 -2.13
C GLN A 271 -11.58 -15.71 -1.76
N LYS A 272 -12.08 -15.88 -0.54
CA LYS A 272 -13.28 -15.17 -0.04
C LYS A 272 -13.05 -13.67 0.01
N LEU A 273 -11.91 -13.23 0.57
CA LEU A 273 -11.54 -11.81 0.62
C LEU A 273 -11.28 -11.23 -0.78
N ASN A 274 -10.56 -11.94 -1.65
CA ASN A 274 -10.32 -11.51 -3.03
C ASN A 274 -11.64 -11.37 -3.82
N SER A 275 -12.57 -12.31 -3.66
CA SER A 275 -13.90 -12.22 -4.29
C SER A 275 -14.67 -10.99 -3.80
N ALA A 276 -14.62 -10.68 -2.50
CA ALA A 276 -15.26 -9.49 -1.95
C ALA A 276 -14.59 -8.19 -2.46
N VAL A 277 -13.27 -8.16 -2.60
CA VAL A 277 -12.54 -7.07 -3.25
C VAL A 277 -13.02 -6.85 -4.69
N ASN A 278 -13.03 -7.90 -5.51
CA ASN A 278 -13.44 -7.79 -6.92
C ASN A 278 -14.88 -7.33 -7.06
N LYS A 279 -15.77 -7.80 -6.18
CA LYS A 279 -17.17 -7.34 -6.16
C LYS A 279 -17.28 -5.87 -5.73
N ALA A 280 -16.49 -5.40 -4.77
CA ALA A 280 -16.44 -3.99 -4.42
C ALA A 280 -16.00 -3.12 -5.61
N LEU A 281 -15.02 -3.61 -6.38
CA LEU A 281 -14.47 -2.93 -7.57
C LEU A 281 -15.33 -3.05 -8.83
N SER A 282 -16.46 -3.73 -8.79
CA SER A 282 -17.42 -3.82 -9.91
C SER A 282 -18.67 -2.95 -9.74
N GLY A 283 -18.81 -2.24 -8.60
CA GLY A 283 -19.99 -1.44 -8.27
C GLY A 283 -19.66 0.04 -8.01
N GLU A 284 -20.43 0.66 -7.11
CA GLU A 284 -20.35 2.08 -6.76
C GLU A 284 -18.93 2.55 -6.40
N MET A 285 -18.14 1.71 -5.72
CA MET A 285 -16.75 2.03 -5.42
C MET A 285 -15.92 2.24 -6.68
N ARG A 286 -16.14 1.41 -7.72
CA ARG A 286 -15.48 1.56 -9.02
C ARG A 286 -15.76 2.92 -9.64
N ASP A 287 -17.03 3.29 -9.70
CA ASP A 287 -17.47 4.54 -10.32
C ASP A 287 -16.90 5.74 -9.57
N ARG A 288 -16.88 5.66 -8.25
CA ARG A 288 -16.28 6.69 -7.40
C ARG A 288 -14.78 6.83 -7.63
N LEU A 289 -14.04 5.71 -7.69
CA LEU A 289 -12.61 5.73 -7.98
C LEU A 289 -12.33 6.39 -9.33
N ILE A 290 -13.08 6.03 -10.38
CA ILE A 290 -12.93 6.62 -11.73
C ILE A 290 -13.22 8.12 -11.70
N ALA A 291 -14.29 8.55 -11.02
CA ALA A 291 -14.63 9.97 -10.88
C ALA A 291 -13.54 10.77 -10.13
N ASP A 292 -12.84 10.11 -9.21
CA ASP A 292 -11.71 10.68 -8.47
C ASP A 292 -10.37 10.60 -9.25
N GLY A 293 -10.38 10.12 -10.50
CA GLY A 293 -9.18 10.01 -11.36
C GLY A 293 -8.29 8.81 -11.01
N ILE A 294 -8.82 7.82 -10.29
CA ILE A 294 -8.13 6.61 -9.88
C ILE A 294 -8.57 5.45 -10.75
N VAL A 295 -7.66 4.58 -11.13
CA VAL A 295 -7.92 3.42 -11.97
C VAL A 295 -8.18 2.20 -11.08
N PRO A 296 -9.43 1.69 -11.02
CA PRO A 296 -9.71 0.44 -10.32
C PRO A 296 -8.95 -0.71 -10.97
N ALA A 297 -8.45 -1.64 -10.16
CA ALA A 297 -7.71 -2.80 -10.64
C ALA A 297 -8.53 -4.09 -10.50
N GLY A 298 -8.36 -4.85 -9.43
CA GLY A 298 -8.98 -6.17 -9.26
C GLY A 298 -8.08 -7.30 -9.76
N GLY A 299 -8.69 -8.43 -10.09
CA GLY A 299 -7.99 -9.64 -10.51
C GLY A 299 -7.78 -10.64 -9.38
N SER A 300 -7.07 -11.73 -9.67
CA SER A 300 -6.78 -12.78 -8.71
C SER A 300 -5.64 -12.40 -7.74
N ALA A 301 -5.58 -13.08 -6.59
CA ALA A 301 -4.46 -12.95 -5.66
C ALA A 301 -3.11 -13.33 -6.29
N ALA A 302 -3.11 -14.30 -7.22
CA ALA A 302 -1.91 -14.71 -7.94
C ALA A 302 -1.41 -13.64 -8.93
N GLU A 303 -2.31 -12.99 -9.65
CA GLU A 303 -1.98 -11.85 -10.51
C GLU A 303 -1.42 -10.69 -9.68
N PHE A 304 -1.99 -10.42 -8.51
CA PHE A 304 -1.46 -9.41 -7.61
C PHE A 304 -0.09 -9.77 -7.07
N ALA A 305 0.15 -11.04 -6.69
CA ALA A 305 1.48 -11.50 -6.25
C ALA A 305 2.54 -11.32 -7.34
N LYS A 306 2.19 -11.64 -8.61
CA LYS A 306 3.07 -11.41 -9.75
C LYS A 306 3.34 -9.92 -9.98
N PHE A 307 2.30 -9.10 -10.00
CA PHE A 307 2.41 -7.65 -10.14
C PHE A 307 3.33 -7.04 -9.07
N GLN A 308 3.17 -7.45 -7.81
CA GLN A 308 4.04 -7.04 -6.71
C GLN A 308 5.50 -7.42 -6.94
N ALA A 309 5.76 -8.64 -7.40
CA ALA A 309 7.13 -9.11 -7.67
C ALA A 309 7.78 -8.31 -8.81
N ASP A 310 7.04 -8.02 -9.86
CA ASP A 310 7.51 -7.21 -11.00
C ASP A 310 7.80 -5.76 -10.56
N ASP A 311 6.97 -5.19 -9.70
CA ASP A 311 7.20 -3.83 -9.17
C ASP A 311 8.40 -3.77 -8.23
N ILE A 312 8.61 -4.77 -7.37
CA ILE A 312 9.81 -4.89 -6.53
C ILE A 312 11.08 -4.87 -7.39
N ALA A 313 11.10 -5.62 -8.49
CA ALA A 313 12.25 -5.67 -9.38
C ALA A 313 12.49 -4.32 -10.08
N THR A 314 11.43 -3.71 -10.61
CA THR A 314 11.50 -2.44 -11.33
C THR A 314 11.89 -1.27 -10.42
N SER A 315 11.22 -1.14 -9.28
CA SER A 315 11.49 -0.08 -8.29
C SER A 315 12.87 -0.25 -7.66
N GLY A 316 13.28 -1.50 -7.39
CA GLY A 316 14.61 -1.82 -6.86
C GLY A 316 15.74 -1.38 -7.78
N LYS A 317 15.57 -1.53 -9.10
CA LYS A 317 16.54 -1.04 -10.09
C LYS A 317 16.70 0.49 -9.99
N ILE A 318 15.59 1.23 -9.97
CA ILE A 318 15.61 2.70 -9.85
C ILE A 318 16.27 3.13 -8.53
N ILE A 319 15.89 2.53 -7.41
CA ILE A 319 16.42 2.84 -6.07
C ILE A 319 17.94 2.64 -6.04
N THR A 320 18.43 1.52 -6.58
CA THR A 320 19.85 1.17 -6.61
C THR A 320 20.65 2.10 -7.54
N GLU A 321 20.18 2.31 -8.77
CA GLU A 321 20.85 3.17 -9.76
C GLU A 321 20.94 4.63 -9.30
N LYS A 322 19.94 5.10 -8.58
CA LYS A 322 19.84 6.48 -8.09
C LYS A 322 20.36 6.67 -6.68
N LYS A 323 20.85 5.62 -6.06
CA LYS A 323 21.37 5.66 -4.68
C LYS A 323 20.40 6.35 -3.73
N ILE A 324 19.09 6.03 -3.86
CA ILE A 324 18.08 6.54 -2.95
C ILE A 324 18.44 6.03 -1.55
N ALA A 325 18.77 6.98 -0.67
CA ALA A 325 19.41 6.68 0.60
C ALA A 325 18.54 5.80 1.50
N LEU A 326 19.20 4.85 2.16
CA LEU A 326 18.63 4.09 3.27
C LEU A 326 18.67 4.98 4.53
N GLU A 327 17.53 5.25 5.10
CA GLU A 327 17.37 5.96 6.38
C GLU A 327 17.48 5.03 7.60
#